data_9380068d5fedc4fb9b27a9b97f4d19e0
#
_entry.id   9380068d5fedc4fb9b27a9b97f4d19e0
#
_cell.length_a   1.000
_cell.length_b   1.000
_cell.length_c   1.000
_cell.angle_alpha   90.00
_cell.angle_beta   90.00
_cell.angle_gamma   90.00
#
_symmetry.space_group_name_H-M   'P 1'
#
loop_
_entity.id
_entity.type
_entity.pdbx_description
1 polymer ?
#
loop_
_entity_poly.entity_id
_entity_poly.type
_entity_poly.pdbx_seq_one_letter_code
_entity_poly.pdbx_strand_id
1 'polypeptide(L)'
;MEDLTERRLVVVTGASSGIGLAAAVNLACRGDRLVLVGRDPARLQAAAERVRENSGERPELFRADFAVLDDVRRLAERLREAYDRIDVLANNAGAIALQPLTTVDGFELSIQANHLAPFLLTNLLADRIGRIVVTASGAHRSGALDPDDLNKPLRRYRPLVAYGTSKQANILFTAEAARRWPDIPAHSFHPGVVRTRFANDSRVVALGMRILPFRSPEKGAETLVWLANQAPARLVDGGYYADRRLRQPYRKAADPQLAARLWAASAKAVGIAE
;
A
#
# COMPACT_ATOMS: atom_id res chain seq x y z
N MET A 1 -19.14 26.93 10.51
CA MET A 1 -18.91 25.88 9.51
C MET A 1 -17.45 26.01 9.16
N GLU A 2 -16.60 25.14 9.72
CA GLU A 2 -15.19 25.09 9.29
C GLU A 2 -15.15 24.76 7.80
N ASP A 3 -14.31 25.47 7.07
CA ASP A 3 -14.15 25.29 5.63
C ASP A 3 -13.54 23.89 5.40
N LEU A 4 -14.32 22.97 4.82
CA LEU A 4 -13.90 21.60 4.51
C LEU A 4 -12.73 21.55 3.52
N THR A 5 -12.39 22.67 2.87
CA THR A 5 -11.27 22.78 1.94
C THR A 5 -9.91 22.90 2.62
N GLU A 6 -9.83 23.27 3.90
CA GLU A 6 -8.59 23.36 4.69
C GLU A 6 -8.14 22.04 5.32
N ARG A 7 -9.03 21.04 5.34
CA ARG A 7 -8.71 19.73 5.98
C ARG A 7 -7.92 18.85 5.04
N ARG A 8 -6.86 18.22 5.58
CA ARG A 8 -6.02 17.30 4.78
C ARG A 8 -6.84 16.16 4.19
N LEU A 9 -6.65 15.88 2.92
CA LEU A 9 -7.24 14.75 2.21
C LEU A 9 -6.30 13.54 2.25
N VAL A 10 -6.78 12.43 2.80
CA VAL A 10 -6.03 11.17 2.87
C VAL A 10 -6.75 10.09 2.09
N VAL A 11 -6.12 9.57 1.06
CA VAL A 11 -6.60 8.41 0.29
C VAL A 11 -5.97 7.14 0.88
N VAL A 12 -6.81 6.19 1.33
CA VAL A 12 -6.34 4.92 1.88
C VAL A 12 -6.81 3.76 0.99
N THR A 13 -5.86 3.07 0.36
CA THR A 13 -6.17 1.89 -0.44
C THR A 13 -6.24 0.63 0.44
N GLY A 14 -7.12 -0.32 0.10
CA GLY A 14 -7.37 -1.50 0.92
C GLY A 14 -8.02 -1.16 2.27
N ALA A 15 -8.85 -0.11 2.30
CA ALA A 15 -9.45 0.44 3.52
C ALA A 15 -10.70 -0.32 4.00
N SER A 16 -11.16 -1.34 3.29
CA SER A 16 -12.38 -2.08 3.65
C SER A 16 -12.20 -3.05 4.84
N SER A 17 -10.98 -3.22 5.36
CA SER A 17 -10.69 -4.09 6.52
C SER A 17 -9.28 -3.91 7.06
N GLY A 18 -9.00 -4.57 8.19
CA GLY A 18 -7.64 -4.72 8.74
C GLY A 18 -6.92 -3.39 8.98
N ILE A 19 -5.65 -3.31 8.60
CA ILE A 19 -4.78 -2.14 8.82
C ILE A 19 -5.34 -0.89 8.15
N GLY A 20 -5.82 -1.00 6.91
CA GLY A 20 -6.34 0.14 6.16
C GLY A 20 -7.57 0.76 6.83
N LEU A 21 -8.52 -0.07 7.30
CA LEU A 21 -9.69 0.42 8.04
C LEU A 21 -9.30 1.04 9.38
N ALA A 22 -8.42 0.38 10.13
CA ALA A 22 -7.96 0.92 11.42
C ALA A 22 -7.22 2.25 11.26
N ALA A 23 -6.39 2.38 10.20
CA ALA A 23 -5.74 3.64 9.85
C ALA A 23 -6.76 4.72 9.47
N ALA A 24 -7.75 4.40 8.63
CA ALA A 24 -8.78 5.32 8.19
C ALA A 24 -9.59 5.87 9.38
N VAL A 25 -10.04 4.99 10.30
CA VAL A 25 -10.73 5.41 11.53
C VAL A 25 -9.87 6.37 12.35
N ASN A 26 -8.59 6.02 12.58
CA ASN A 26 -7.71 6.86 13.40
C ASN A 26 -7.42 8.23 12.76
N LEU A 27 -7.20 8.26 11.44
CA LEU A 27 -6.96 9.50 10.69
C LEU A 27 -8.21 10.40 10.69
N ALA A 28 -9.41 9.82 10.46
CA ALA A 28 -10.68 10.55 10.52
C ALA A 28 -10.94 11.16 11.92
N CYS A 29 -10.67 10.40 12.99
CA CYS A 29 -10.76 10.91 14.38
C CYS A 29 -9.79 12.07 14.68
N ARG A 30 -8.76 12.26 13.84
CA ARG A 30 -7.80 13.36 13.93
C ARG A 30 -8.20 14.59 13.10
N GLY A 31 -9.34 14.50 12.41
CA GLY A 31 -9.84 15.58 11.59
C GLY A 31 -9.48 15.48 10.10
N ASP A 32 -8.81 14.43 9.65
CA ASP A 32 -8.52 14.24 8.23
C ASP A 32 -9.80 13.91 7.43
N ARG A 33 -9.93 14.45 6.21
CA ARG A 33 -10.93 14.03 5.24
C ARG A 33 -10.46 12.74 4.57
N LEU A 34 -11.31 11.70 4.53
CA LEU A 34 -10.92 10.37 4.09
C LEU A 34 -11.57 9.96 2.78
N VAL A 35 -10.76 9.35 1.92
CA VAL A 35 -11.18 8.56 0.75
C VAL A 35 -10.80 7.11 0.98
N LEU A 36 -11.78 6.23 0.98
CA LEU A 36 -11.57 4.79 1.13
C LEU A 36 -11.62 4.11 -0.24
N VAL A 37 -10.56 3.37 -0.56
CA VAL A 37 -10.50 2.57 -1.79
C VAL A 37 -10.52 1.09 -1.45
N GLY A 38 -11.38 0.32 -2.14
CA GLY A 38 -11.50 -1.13 -1.98
C GLY A 38 -12.25 -1.78 -3.13
N ARG A 39 -12.15 -3.11 -3.27
CA ARG A 39 -12.76 -3.83 -4.39
C ARG A 39 -14.21 -4.27 -4.15
N ASP A 40 -14.55 -4.55 -2.91
CA ASP A 40 -15.87 -5.08 -2.51
C ASP A 40 -16.76 -3.93 -2.02
N PRO A 41 -17.86 -3.60 -2.73
CA PRO A 41 -18.71 -2.47 -2.38
C PRO A 41 -19.38 -2.61 -1.01
N ALA A 42 -19.84 -3.80 -0.65
CA ALA A 42 -20.54 -4.02 0.61
C ALA A 42 -19.59 -3.82 1.82
N ARG A 43 -18.37 -4.36 1.72
CA ARG A 43 -17.34 -4.15 2.75
C ARG A 43 -16.88 -2.70 2.82
N LEU A 44 -16.83 -2.01 1.68
CA LEU A 44 -16.43 -0.62 1.62
C LEU A 44 -17.50 0.28 2.30
N GLN A 45 -18.79 -0.01 2.09
CA GLN A 45 -19.88 0.65 2.79
C GLN A 45 -19.83 0.41 4.29
N ALA A 46 -19.64 -0.84 4.73
CA ALA A 46 -19.50 -1.16 6.15
C ALA A 46 -18.30 -0.45 6.80
N ALA A 47 -17.19 -0.31 6.05
CA ALA A 47 -16.03 0.44 6.51
C ALA A 47 -16.33 1.94 6.65
N ALA A 48 -17.09 2.51 5.72
CA ALA A 48 -17.51 3.91 5.78
C ALA A 48 -18.40 4.20 6.99
N GLU A 49 -19.35 3.31 7.28
CA GLU A 49 -20.18 3.45 8.49
C GLU A 49 -19.31 3.41 9.75
N ARG A 50 -18.35 2.48 9.82
CA ARG A 50 -17.45 2.39 10.96
C ARG A 50 -16.58 3.65 11.13
N VAL A 51 -16.12 4.25 10.04
CA VAL A 51 -15.41 5.54 10.10
C VAL A 51 -16.36 6.62 10.61
N ARG A 52 -17.58 6.72 10.05
CA ARG A 52 -18.59 7.69 10.45
C ARG A 52 -18.96 7.59 11.94
N GLU A 53 -19.18 6.38 12.44
CA GLU A 53 -19.52 6.13 13.86
C GLU A 53 -18.42 6.62 14.83
N ASN A 54 -17.17 6.58 14.40
CA ASN A 54 -16.03 6.98 15.25
C ASN A 54 -15.61 8.44 15.09
N SER A 55 -15.81 9.05 13.92
CA SER A 55 -15.36 10.43 13.64
C SER A 55 -16.49 11.44 13.43
N GLY A 56 -17.73 10.97 13.31
CA GLY A 56 -18.86 11.81 12.96
C GLY A 56 -19.00 12.08 11.45
N GLU A 57 -17.98 11.78 10.65
CA GLU A 57 -17.97 12.06 9.22
C GLU A 57 -17.88 10.81 8.37
N ARG A 58 -18.65 10.82 7.28
CA ARG A 58 -18.64 9.74 6.30
C ARG A 58 -17.56 9.96 5.26
N PRO A 59 -16.61 9.01 5.07
CA PRO A 59 -15.60 9.11 4.02
C PRO A 59 -16.21 8.91 2.64
N GLU A 60 -15.54 9.42 1.62
CA GLU A 60 -15.86 9.12 0.23
C GLU A 60 -15.33 7.74 -0.18
N LEU A 61 -16.04 7.08 -1.11
CA LEU A 61 -15.79 5.69 -1.48
C LEU A 61 -15.47 5.56 -2.96
N PHE A 62 -14.35 4.91 -3.26
CA PHE A 62 -13.96 4.57 -4.61
C PHE A 62 -13.72 3.07 -4.74
N ARG A 63 -14.39 2.44 -5.71
CA ARG A 63 -14.20 1.03 -6.00
C ARG A 63 -13.06 0.87 -7.01
N ALA A 64 -12.10 -0.04 -6.70
CA ALA A 64 -11.10 -0.53 -7.63
C ALA A 64 -10.58 -1.92 -7.20
N ASP A 65 -10.35 -2.82 -8.15
CA ASP A 65 -9.62 -4.06 -7.94
C ASP A 65 -8.19 -3.92 -8.43
N PHE A 66 -7.22 -4.03 -7.53
CA PHE A 66 -5.81 -3.91 -7.86
C PHE A 66 -5.23 -5.13 -8.60
N ALA A 67 -6.04 -6.18 -8.77
CA ALA A 67 -5.74 -7.27 -9.68
C ALA A 67 -6.13 -6.96 -11.16
N VAL A 68 -6.62 -5.74 -11.45
CA VAL A 68 -7.02 -5.23 -12.77
C VAL A 68 -6.44 -3.84 -12.96
N LEU A 69 -5.43 -3.68 -13.81
CA LEU A 69 -4.75 -2.39 -14.02
C LEU A 69 -5.68 -1.31 -14.60
N ASP A 70 -6.66 -1.70 -15.42
CA ASP A 70 -7.65 -0.76 -15.93
C ASP A 70 -8.57 -0.19 -14.82
N ASP A 71 -8.86 -0.97 -13.77
CA ASP A 71 -9.57 -0.44 -12.60
C ASP A 71 -8.73 0.64 -11.89
N VAL A 72 -7.41 0.43 -11.85
CA VAL A 72 -6.48 1.41 -11.26
C VAL A 72 -6.39 2.70 -12.08
N ARG A 73 -6.42 2.60 -13.42
CA ARG A 73 -6.46 3.78 -14.31
C ARG A 73 -7.74 4.58 -14.10
N ARG A 74 -8.89 3.90 -14.12
CA ARG A 74 -10.20 4.54 -13.84
C ARG A 74 -10.26 5.15 -12.45
N LEU A 75 -9.64 4.51 -11.46
CA LEU A 75 -9.52 5.08 -10.12
C LEU A 75 -8.73 6.38 -10.14
N ALA A 76 -7.57 6.40 -10.80
CA ALA A 76 -6.75 7.59 -10.90
C ALA A 76 -7.48 8.75 -11.60
N GLU A 77 -8.17 8.49 -12.72
CA GLU A 77 -9.00 9.45 -13.43
C GLU A 77 -10.06 10.07 -12.52
N ARG A 78 -10.85 9.24 -11.84
CA ARG A 78 -11.89 9.69 -10.92
C ARG A 78 -11.35 10.48 -9.73
N LEU A 79 -10.19 10.11 -9.19
CA LEU A 79 -9.53 10.88 -8.13
C LEU A 79 -9.04 12.23 -8.64
N ARG A 80 -8.52 12.29 -9.87
CA ARG A 80 -8.11 13.54 -10.52
C ARG A 80 -9.29 14.48 -10.81
N GLU A 81 -10.44 13.93 -11.18
CA GLU A 81 -11.67 14.70 -11.38
C GLU A 81 -12.22 15.26 -10.06
N ALA A 82 -12.11 14.51 -8.97
CA ALA A 82 -12.68 14.86 -7.68
C ALA A 82 -11.79 15.78 -6.83
N TYR A 83 -10.45 15.73 -7.01
CA TYR A 83 -9.51 16.40 -6.12
C TYR A 83 -8.32 17.02 -6.85
N ASP A 84 -8.06 18.28 -6.58
CA ASP A 84 -6.86 18.98 -7.09
C ASP A 84 -5.60 18.58 -6.31
N ARG A 85 -5.76 18.15 -5.03
CA ARG A 85 -4.67 17.76 -4.16
C ARG A 85 -5.07 16.58 -3.29
N ILE A 86 -4.11 15.67 -3.08
CA ILE A 86 -4.15 14.54 -2.15
C ILE A 86 -2.97 14.73 -1.18
N ASP A 87 -3.24 15.06 0.07
CA ASP A 87 -2.15 15.32 1.03
C ASP A 87 -1.38 14.06 1.38
N VAL A 88 -2.08 12.91 1.47
CA VAL A 88 -1.43 11.62 1.73
C VAL A 88 -2.08 10.52 0.87
N LEU A 89 -1.27 9.83 0.08
CA LEU A 89 -1.66 8.56 -0.56
C LEU A 89 -1.09 7.40 0.25
N ALA A 90 -1.96 6.66 0.95
CA ALA A 90 -1.61 5.45 1.68
C ALA A 90 -1.82 4.21 0.80
N ASN A 91 -0.76 3.75 0.15
CA ASN A 91 -0.69 2.51 -0.61
C ASN A 91 -0.66 1.32 0.35
N ASN A 92 -1.83 0.93 0.85
CA ASN A 92 -1.97 -0.14 1.82
C ASN A 92 -2.66 -1.39 1.25
N ALA A 93 -3.37 -1.29 0.14
CA ALA A 93 -3.96 -2.43 -0.54
C ALA A 93 -2.91 -3.53 -0.81
N GLY A 94 -3.32 -4.78 -0.67
CA GLY A 94 -2.44 -5.89 -0.96
C GLY A 94 -3.16 -7.23 -0.89
N ALA A 95 -2.55 -8.23 -1.51
CA ALA A 95 -3.02 -9.61 -1.55
C ALA A 95 -1.87 -10.61 -1.36
N ILE A 96 -2.19 -11.80 -0.92
CA ILE A 96 -1.33 -12.98 -0.97
C ILE A 96 -2.13 -14.11 -1.57
N ALA A 97 -1.58 -14.82 -2.56
CA ALA A 97 -2.15 -16.04 -3.09
C ALA A 97 -1.46 -17.25 -2.47
N LEU A 98 -2.23 -18.24 -2.02
CA LEU A 98 -1.68 -19.50 -1.50
C LEU A 98 -1.34 -20.50 -2.62
N GLN A 99 -1.94 -20.30 -3.79
CA GLN A 99 -1.67 -21.01 -5.03
C GLN A 99 -1.21 -20.03 -6.10
N PRO A 100 -0.47 -20.47 -7.14
CA PRO A 100 -0.11 -19.59 -8.23
C PRO A 100 -1.35 -19.02 -8.89
N LEU A 101 -1.44 -17.70 -8.95
CA LEU A 101 -2.54 -17.00 -9.58
C LEU A 101 -1.99 -15.89 -10.48
N THR A 102 -2.37 -15.94 -11.75
CA THR A 102 -2.06 -14.91 -12.74
C THR A 102 -3.29 -14.03 -12.93
N THR A 103 -3.08 -12.73 -12.92
CA THR A 103 -4.13 -11.72 -13.14
C THR A 103 -4.52 -11.65 -14.61
N VAL A 104 -5.57 -10.90 -14.92
CA VAL A 104 -5.99 -10.64 -16.31
C VAL A 104 -4.94 -9.86 -17.11
N ASP A 105 -4.06 -9.13 -16.44
CA ASP A 105 -2.96 -8.38 -17.04
C ASP A 105 -1.68 -9.22 -17.22
N GLY A 106 -1.72 -10.53 -16.86
CA GLY A 106 -0.63 -11.48 -17.08
C GLY A 106 0.45 -11.50 -15.99
N PHE A 107 0.22 -10.88 -14.82
CA PHE A 107 1.17 -10.86 -13.72
C PHE A 107 0.77 -11.77 -12.56
N GLU A 108 1.77 -12.23 -11.78
CA GLU A 108 1.50 -12.89 -10.50
C GLU A 108 0.73 -11.93 -9.56
N LEU A 109 -0.32 -12.46 -8.90
CA LEU A 109 -1.24 -11.63 -8.12
C LEU A 109 -0.57 -10.75 -7.10
N SER A 110 0.42 -11.25 -6.34
CA SER A 110 1.05 -10.45 -5.29
C SER A 110 1.91 -9.33 -5.86
N ILE A 111 2.65 -9.57 -6.95
CA ILE A 111 3.44 -8.51 -7.59
C ILE A 111 2.52 -7.45 -8.20
N GLN A 112 1.42 -7.84 -8.81
CA GLN A 112 0.49 -6.86 -9.38
C GLN A 112 -0.24 -6.08 -8.31
N ALA A 113 -0.99 -6.74 -7.44
CA ALA A 113 -1.86 -6.06 -6.50
C ALA A 113 -1.09 -5.26 -5.42
N ASN A 114 0.12 -5.71 -5.03
CA ASN A 114 0.88 -5.09 -3.96
C ASN A 114 1.89 -4.06 -4.46
N HIS A 115 2.33 -4.16 -5.72
CA HIS A 115 3.38 -3.31 -6.27
C HIS A 115 2.99 -2.61 -7.57
N LEU A 116 2.68 -3.34 -8.66
CA LEU A 116 2.44 -2.70 -9.97
C LEU A 116 1.21 -1.77 -9.96
N ALA A 117 0.13 -2.18 -9.31
CA ALA A 117 -1.08 -1.36 -9.18
C ALA A 117 -0.85 -0.09 -8.31
N PRO A 118 -0.25 -0.17 -7.10
CA PRO A 118 0.16 1.02 -6.37
C PRO A 118 1.19 1.89 -7.11
N PHE A 119 2.13 1.29 -7.82
CA PHE A 119 3.09 2.00 -8.66
C PHE A 119 2.36 2.81 -9.75
N LEU A 120 1.45 2.18 -10.49
CA LEU A 120 0.65 2.85 -11.52
C LEU A 120 -0.18 3.99 -10.93
N LEU A 121 -0.94 3.72 -9.85
CA LEU A 121 -1.77 4.73 -9.20
C LEU A 121 -0.95 5.94 -8.75
N THR A 122 0.20 5.69 -8.14
CA THR A 122 1.07 6.75 -7.63
C THR A 122 1.63 7.60 -8.78
N ASN A 123 2.10 6.98 -9.87
CA ASN A 123 2.60 7.71 -11.03
C ASN A 123 1.52 8.56 -11.70
N LEU A 124 0.31 8.03 -11.87
CA LEU A 124 -0.82 8.77 -12.47
C LEU A 124 -1.31 9.95 -11.62
N LEU A 125 -0.97 9.99 -10.33
CA LEU A 125 -1.37 11.04 -9.39
C LEU A 125 -0.19 11.86 -8.86
N ALA A 126 1.04 11.64 -9.33
CA ALA A 126 2.26 12.22 -8.73
C ALA A 126 2.21 13.76 -8.64
N ASP A 127 1.64 14.42 -9.64
CA ASP A 127 1.47 15.88 -9.65
C ASP A 127 0.47 16.42 -8.62
N ARG A 128 -0.25 15.57 -7.91
CA ARG A 128 -1.29 15.93 -6.92
C ARG A 128 -1.03 15.41 -5.52
N ILE A 129 0.00 14.57 -5.34
CA ILE A 129 0.30 13.91 -4.05
C ILE A 129 1.27 14.76 -3.23
N GLY A 130 0.91 15.03 -1.97
CA GLY A 130 1.79 15.68 -1.00
C GLY A 130 2.71 14.71 -0.24
N ARG A 131 2.32 13.43 -0.10
CA ARG A 131 3.10 12.39 0.59
C ARG A 131 2.65 10.99 0.20
N ILE A 132 3.60 10.06 0.15
CA ILE A 132 3.37 8.64 -0.14
C ILE A 132 3.71 7.81 1.10
N VAL A 133 2.78 6.94 1.53
CA VAL A 133 3.02 5.93 2.58
C VAL A 133 2.71 4.55 2.04
N VAL A 134 3.70 3.65 2.04
CA VAL A 134 3.60 2.32 1.39
C VAL A 134 3.69 1.20 2.42
N THR A 135 2.69 0.32 2.42
CA THR A 135 2.70 -0.87 3.28
C THR A 135 3.63 -1.94 2.71
N ALA A 136 4.80 -2.10 3.34
CA ALA A 136 5.73 -3.18 3.12
C ALA A 136 5.49 -4.33 4.12
N SER A 137 6.50 -5.18 4.37
CA SER A 137 6.43 -6.28 5.34
C SER A 137 7.81 -6.79 5.71
N GLY A 138 7.97 -7.39 6.87
CA GLY A 138 9.15 -8.17 7.23
C GLY A 138 9.42 -9.36 6.28
N ALA A 139 8.40 -9.80 5.55
CA ALA A 139 8.52 -10.83 4.51
C ALA A 139 9.39 -10.42 3.31
N HIS A 140 9.73 -9.13 3.13
CA HIS A 140 10.67 -8.67 2.10
C HIS A 140 12.01 -9.41 2.13
N ARG A 141 12.39 -10.00 3.27
CA ARG A 141 13.61 -10.80 3.44
C ARG A 141 13.60 -12.11 2.65
N SER A 142 12.42 -12.67 2.38
CA SER A 142 12.23 -13.85 1.55
C SER A 142 12.02 -13.53 0.06
N GLY A 143 12.02 -12.25 -0.30
CA GLY A 143 11.82 -11.81 -1.67
C GLY A 143 12.95 -12.25 -2.61
N ALA A 144 12.58 -12.57 -3.85
CA ALA A 144 13.48 -12.98 -4.92
C ALA A 144 13.21 -12.13 -6.18
N LEU A 145 13.16 -10.81 -5.98
CA LEU A 145 12.87 -9.85 -7.05
C LEU A 145 13.89 -9.95 -8.17
N ASP A 146 13.37 -10.01 -9.39
CA ASP A 146 14.11 -9.96 -10.63
C ASP A 146 13.40 -8.96 -11.57
N PRO A 147 13.95 -7.77 -11.82
CA PRO A 147 13.34 -6.81 -12.72
C PRO A 147 13.23 -7.28 -14.17
N ASP A 148 14.06 -8.22 -14.59
CA ASP A 148 14.00 -8.77 -15.95
C ASP A 148 12.89 -9.81 -16.11
N ASP A 149 12.35 -10.33 -14.99
CA ASP A 149 11.22 -11.27 -14.96
C ASP A 149 10.36 -11.08 -13.70
N LEU A 150 9.43 -10.14 -13.76
CA LEU A 150 8.51 -9.86 -12.65
C LEU A 150 7.60 -11.05 -12.30
N ASN A 151 7.45 -12.02 -13.24
CA ASN A 151 6.69 -13.25 -13.05
C ASN A 151 7.55 -14.44 -12.58
N LYS A 152 8.82 -14.24 -12.30
CA LYS A 152 9.74 -15.29 -11.83
C LYS A 152 9.18 -16.16 -10.68
N PRO A 153 8.41 -15.60 -9.71
CA PRO A 153 7.80 -16.42 -8.66
C PRO A 153 6.85 -17.49 -9.17
N LEU A 154 6.24 -17.33 -10.36
CA LEU A 154 5.33 -18.32 -10.94
C LEU A 154 6.05 -19.60 -11.40
N ARG A 155 7.33 -19.55 -11.75
CA ARG A 155 8.09 -20.72 -12.24
C ARG A 155 8.23 -21.84 -11.20
N ARG A 156 8.39 -21.48 -9.93
CA ARG A 156 8.40 -22.38 -8.78
C ARG A 156 7.69 -21.68 -7.61
N TYR A 157 6.38 -21.76 -7.62
CA TYR A 157 5.57 -20.96 -6.70
C TYR A 157 5.78 -21.33 -5.23
N ARG A 158 6.07 -20.31 -4.47
CA ARG A 158 6.14 -20.34 -3.00
C ARG A 158 5.42 -19.09 -2.48
N PRO A 159 4.27 -19.22 -1.83
CA PRO A 159 3.43 -18.06 -1.43
C PRO A 159 4.20 -16.98 -0.69
N LEU A 160 5.03 -17.37 0.28
CA LEU A 160 5.83 -16.43 1.07
C LEU A 160 6.92 -15.73 0.24
N VAL A 161 7.50 -16.41 -0.76
CA VAL A 161 8.49 -15.81 -1.66
C VAL A 161 7.82 -14.83 -2.61
N ALA A 162 6.69 -15.18 -3.23
CA ALA A 162 5.94 -14.30 -4.12
C ALA A 162 5.47 -13.03 -3.38
N TYR A 163 4.86 -13.21 -2.21
CA TYR A 163 4.48 -12.10 -1.34
C TYR A 163 5.70 -11.26 -0.90
N GLY A 164 6.76 -11.92 -0.44
CA GLY A 164 8.01 -11.26 -0.04
C GLY A 164 8.66 -10.46 -1.16
N THR A 165 8.59 -10.97 -2.41
CA THR A 165 9.05 -10.27 -3.62
C THR A 165 8.28 -8.97 -3.82
N SER A 166 6.95 -8.98 -3.71
CA SER A 166 6.14 -7.78 -3.83
C SER A 166 6.44 -6.76 -2.71
N LYS A 167 6.76 -7.23 -1.50
CA LYS A 167 7.09 -6.35 -0.37
C LYS A 167 8.52 -5.83 -0.42
N GLN A 168 9.44 -6.56 -1.04
CA GLN A 168 10.77 -6.07 -1.42
C GLN A 168 10.62 -4.96 -2.47
N ALA A 169 9.80 -5.16 -3.50
CA ALA A 169 9.51 -4.18 -4.53
C ALA A 169 8.94 -2.87 -3.93
N ASN A 170 8.06 -2.96 -2.92
CA ASN A 170 7.50 -1.78 -2.26
C ASN A 170 8.55 -0.93 -1.54
N ILE A 171 9.56 -1.54 -0.91
CA ILE A 171 10.64 -0.79 -0.26
C ILE A 171 11.51 -0.10 -1.31
N LEU A 172 11.90 -0.82 -2.38
CA LEU A 172 12.69 -0.29 -3.48
C LEU A 172 11.95 0.83 -4.23
N PHE A 173 10.66 0.65 -4.51
CA PHE A 173 9.81 1.67 -5.09
C PHE A 173 9.80 2.95 -4.26
N THR A 174 9.64 2.83 -2.94
CA THR A 174 9.61 3.98 -2.03
C THR A 174 10.92 4.75 -2.05
N ALA A 175 12.07 4.04 -2.02
CA ALA A 175 13.38 4.67 -2.08
C ALA A 175 13.63 5.37 -3.42
N GLU A 176 13.20 4.76 -4.54
CA GLU A 176 13.36 5.36 -5.87
C GLU A 176 12.38 6.51 -6.10
N ALA A 177 11.15 6.44 -5.57
CA ALA A 177 10.17 7.52 -5.60
C ALA A 177 10.71 8.79 -4.91
N ALA A 178 11.29 8.65 -3.72
CA ALA A 178 11.92 9.75 -3.01
C ALA A 178 13.08 10.40 -3.81
N ARG A 179 13.84 9.59 -4.54
CA ARG A 179 14.92 10.09 -5.39
C ARG A 179 14.41 10.82 -6.65
N ARG A 180 13.30 10.34 -7.23
CA ARG A 180 12.72 10.90 -8.46
C ARG A 180 11.83 12.11 -8.21
N TRP A 181 11.16 12.14 -7.07
CA TRP A 181 10.20 13.18 -6.67
C TRP A 181 10.62 13.80 -5.34
N PRO A 182 11.65 14.67 -5.33
CA PRO A 182 12.20 15.24 -4.08
C PRO A 182 11.17 16.10 -3.30
N ASP A 183 10.13 16.57 -3.97
CA ASP A 183 9.05 17.35 -3.37
C ASP A 183 7.90 16.47 -2.82
N ILE A 184 7.95 15.14 -3.01
CA ILE A 184 6.92 14.20 -2.57
C ILE A 184 7.53 13.20 -1.57
N PRO A 185 7.55 13.50 -0.27
CA PRO A 185 8.09 12.58 0.73
C PRO A 185 7.45 11.20 0.64
N ALA A 186 8.28 10.15 0.50
CA ALA A 186 7.85 8.77 0.34
C ALA A 186 8.42 7.89 1.46
N HIS A 187 7.57 7.08 2.10
CA HIS A 187 7.99 6.24 3.22
C HIS A 187 7.34 4.87 3.14
N SER A 188 8.08 3.82 3.42
CA SER A 188 7.55 2.47 3.54
C SER A 188 7.56 1.99 4.99
N PHE A 189 6.66 1.08 5.35
CA PHE A 189 6.64 0.54 6.71
C PHE A 189 6.24 -0.93 6.80
N HIS A 190 6.68 -1.56 7.91
CA HIS A 190 6.25 -2.89 8.31
C HIS A 190 5.26 -2.79 9.48
N PRO A 191 4.03 -3.31 9.32
CA PRO A 191 2.99 -3.22 10.36
C PRO A 191 3.17 -4.21 11.53
N GLY A 192 4.18 -5.10 11.46
CA GLY A 192 4.26 -6.29 12.31
C GLY A 192 3.48 -7.46 11.71
N VAL A 193 3.36 -8.55 12.48
CA VAL A 193 2.53 -9.69 12.10
C VAL A 193 1.11 -9.41 12.61
N VAL A 194 0.26 -8.94 11.70
CA VAL A 194 -1.11 -8.49 12.05
C VAL A 194 -2.11 -9.61 11.73
N ARG A 195 -3.05 -9.85 12.63
CA ARG A 195 -4.19 -10.73 12.35
C ARG A 195 -5.12 -10.04 11.36
N THR A 196 -4.88 -10.29 10.08
CA THR A 196 -5.74 -9.81 8.98
C THR A 196 -6.43 -10.99 8.33
N ARG A 197 -7.52 -10.76 7.59
CA ARG A 197 -8.20 -11.78 6.80
C ARG A 197 -7.32 -12.44 5.72
N PHE A 198 -6.14 -11.91 5.47
CA PHE A 198 -5.09 -12.50 4.64
C PHE A 198 -4.78 -13.98 4.97
N ALA A 199 -5.03 -14.40 6.21
CA ALA A 199 -4.69 -15.73 6.69
C ALA A 199 -5.89 -16.67 6.85
N ASN A 200 -7.12 -16.17 6.67
CA ASN A 200 -8.33 -16.93 6.99
C ASN A 200 -8.76 -17.92 5.90
N ASP A 201 -8.22 -17.83 4.69
CA ASP A 201 -8.62 -18.71 3.58
C ASP A 201 -7.95 -20.11 3.61
N SER A 202 -7.10 -20.38 4.61
CA SER A 202 -6.47 -21.70 4.78
C SER A 202 -6.44 -22.14 6.24
N ARG A 203 -7.11 -23.26 6.54
CA ARG A 203 -7.09 -23.91 7.86
C ARG A 203 -5.65 -24.26 8.32
N VAL A 204 -4.75 -24.57 7.39
CA VAL A 204 -3.35 -24.93 7.66
C VAL A 204 -2.54 -23.70 8.08
N VAL A 205 -2.75 -22.55 7.41
CA VAL A 205 -2.12 -21.28 7.78
C VAL A 205 -2.66 -20.82 9.15
N ALA A 206 -3.96 -20.94 9.37
CA ALA A 206 -4.60 -20.57 10.64
C ALA A 206 -4.07 -21.41 11.83
N LEU A 207 -3.74 -22.68 11.63
CA LEU A 207 -3.20 -23.54 12.68
C LEU A 207 -1.71 -23.23 12.99
N GLY A 208 -0.88 -23.01 11.98
CA GLY A 208 0.54 -22.63 12.15
C GLY A 208 0.70 -21.21 12.72
N MET A 209 -0.29 -20.35 12.53
CA MET A 209 -0.30 -18.97 13.02
C MET A 209 -0.76 -18.84 14.48
N ARG A 210 -1.29 -19.88 15.13
CA ARG A 210 -1.76 -19.84 16.53
C ARG A 210 -0.65 -19.57 17.56
N ILE A 211 0.61 -19.72 17.20
CA ILE A 211 1.76 -19.62 18.10
C ILE A 211 2.47 -18.26 17.99
N LEU A 212 2.16 -17.45 16.96
CA LEU A 212 2.79 -16.16 16.79
C LEU A 212 2.02 -15.05 17.52
N PRO A 213 2.69 -14.10 18.18
CA PRO A 213 2.03 -12.95 18.80
C PRO A 213 1.49 -12.01 17.71
N PHE A 214 0.23 -12.20 17.34
CA PHE A 214 -0.43 -11.33 16.39
C PHE A 214 -0.74 -9.97 16.99
N ARG A 215 -0.44 -8.93 16.23
CA ARG A 215 -0.90 -7.57 16.53
C ARG A 215 -2.35 -7.40 16.08
N SER A 216 -3.10 -6.55 16.79
CA SER A 216 -4.39 -6.08 16.29
C SER A 216 -4.20 -5.20 15.05
N PRO A 217 -5.25 -5.03 14.21
CA PRO A 217 -5.23 -4.08 13.10
C PRO A 217 -4.87 -2.66 13.53
N GLU A 218 -5.36 -2.20 14.68
CA GLU A 218 -5.10 -0.88 15.26
C GLU A 218 -3.60 -0.72 15.55
N LYS A 219 -2.99 -1.72 16.17
CA LYS A 219 -1.53 -1.72 16.44
C LYS A 219 -0.72 -1.77 15.15
N GLY A 220 -1.18 -2.51 14.14
CA GLY A 220 -0.58 -2.55 12.81
C GLY A 220 -0.65 -1.20 12.07
N ALA A 221 -1.70 -0.44 12.29
CA ALA A 221 -1.94 0.87 11.66
C ALA A 221 -1.12 2.00 12.27
N GLU A 222 -0.62 1.87 13.52
CA GLU A 222 0.07 2.96 14.23
C GLU A 222 1.22 3.59 13.44
N THR A 223 2.03 2.79 12.74
CA THR A 223 3.17 3.32 11.99
C THR A 223 2.71 4.04 10.72
N LEU A 224 1.66 3.56 10.04
CA LEU A 224 1.05 4.26 8.91
C LEU A 224 0.53 5.64 9.34
N VAL A 225 -0.31 5.66 10.37
CA VAL A 225 -0.89 6.91 10.93
C VAL A 225 0.21 7.86 11.37
N TRP A 226 1.24 7.36 12.02
CA TRP A 226 2.37 8.17 12.45
C TRP A 226 3.12 8.78 11.26
N LEU A 227 3.44 7.99 10.21
CA LEU A 227 4.08 8.48 8.98
C LEU A 227 3.23 9.52 8.24
N ALA A 228 1.90 9.32 8.21
CA ALA A 228 0.98 10.28 7.61
C ALA A 228 0.96 11.64 8.31
N ASN A 229 1.29 11.67 9.62
CA ASN A 229 1.16 12.87 10.46
C ASN A 229 2.48 13.55 10.84
N GLN A 230 3.64 12.89 10.67
CA GLN A 230 4.92 13.51 11.05
C GLN A 230 5.32 14.64 10.11
N ALA A 231 5.97 15.67 10.66
CA ALA A 231 6.63 16.68 9.83
C ALA A 231 7.71 16.02 8.96
N PRO A 232 7.82 16.34 7.64
CA PRO A 232 8.81 15.74 6.75
C PRO A 232 10.23 15.80 7.28
N ALA A 233 10.64 16.91 7.89
CA ALA A 233 11.97 17.10 8.47
C ALA A 233 12.35 16.12 9.59
N ARG A 234 11.38 15.38 10.15
CA ARG A 234 11.60 14.35 11.17
C ARG A 234 11.74 12.94 10.60
N LEU A 235 11.58 12.80 9.31
CA LEU A 235 11.60 11.52 8.62
C LEU A 235 12.77 11.48 7.62
N VAL A 236 13.30 10.29 7.40
CA VAL A 236 14.24 10.05 6.30
C VAL A 236 13.41 9.71 5.07
N ASP A 237 13.51 10.52 4.03
CA ASP A 237 12.81 10.27 2.78
C ASP A 237 13.34 9.00 2.10
N GLY A 238 12.45 8.22 1.49
CA GLY A 238 12.75 6.87 1.02
C GLY A 238 12.90 5.83 2.14
N GLY A 239 12.74 6.22 3.42
CA GLY A 239 13.01 5.40 4.58
C GLY A 239 12.01 4.24 4.77
N TYR A 240 12.52 3.14 5.34
CA TYR A 240 11.75 1.99 5.79
C TYR A 240 11.57 1.99 7.31
N TYR A 241 10.35 1.88 7.79
CA TYR A 241 10.00 2.04 9.19
C TYR A 241 9.32 0.79 9.79
N ALA A 242 9.59 0.53 11.07
CA ALA A 242 8.83 -0.42 11.87
C ALA A 242 8.69 0.13 13.29
N ASP A 243 7.51 0.02 13.88
CA ASP A 243 7.23 0.54 15.23
C ASP A 243 7.61 2.04 15.39
N ARG A 244 7.31 2.86 14.36
CA ARG A 244 7.59 4.32 14.31
C ARG A 244 9.09 4.64 14.41
N ARG A 245 9.96 3.71 14.04
CA ARG A 245 11.42 3.88 14.03
C ARG A 245 11.98 3.54 12.66
N LEU A 246 12.95 4.31 12.20
CA LEU A 246 13.72 3.99 11.01
C LEU A 246 14.40 2.62 11.18
N ARG A 247 14.38 1.80 10.15
CA ARG A 247 15.00 0.48 10.12
C ARG A 247 15.78 0.29 8.83
N GLN A 248 16.85 -0.48 8.92
CA GLN A 248 17.54 -0.92 7.71
C GLN A 248 16.78 -2.09 7.09
N PRO A 249 16.36 -1.99 5.83
CA PRO A 249 15.79 -3.12 5.12
C PRO A 249 16.87 -4.18 4.84
N TYR A 250 16.44 -5.39 4.47
CA TYR A 250 17.37 -6.42 4.00
C TYR A 250 18.16 -5.92 2.78
N ARG A 251 19.45 -6.28 2.71
CA ARG A 251 20.44 -5.72 1.78
C ARG A 251 19.92 -5.55 0.33
N LYS A 252 19.24 -6.56 -0.23
CA LYS A 252 18.67 -6.46 -1.59
C LYS A 252 17.51 -5.47 -1.72
N ALA A 253 16.83 -5.12 -0.62
CA ALA A 253 15.78 -4.12 -0.62
C ALA A 253 16.31 -2.69 -0.33
N ALA A 254 17.63 -2.55 -0.18
CA ALA A 254 18.33 -1.28 -0.01
C ALA A 254 19.27 -0.96 -1.19
N ASP A 255 19.22 -1.73 -2.28
CA ASP A 255 20.09 -1.59 -3.44
C ASP A 255 19.52 -0.52 -4.41
N PRO A 256 20.20 0.64 -4.60
CA PRO A 256 19.70 1.70 -5.47
C PRO A 256 19.66 1.30 -6.94
N GLN A 257 20.60 0.45 -7.40
CA GLN A 257 20.62 0.00 -8.79
C GLN A 257 19.44 -0.92 -9.07
N LEU A 258 19.12 -1.81 -8.11
CA LEU A 258 17.94 -2.66 -8.20
C LEU A 258 16.65 -1.84 -8.15
N ALA A 259 16.62 -0.75 -7.37
CA ALA A 259 15.47 0.16 -7.30
C ALA A 259 15.21 0.85 -8.64
N ALA A 260 16.25 1.39 -9.28
CA ALA A 260 16.15 2.02 -10.59
C ALA A 260 15.72 1.04 -11.70
N ARG A 261 16.28 -0.18 -11.71
CA ARG A 261 15.88 -1.23 -12.66
C ARG A 261 14.43 -1.69 -12.43
N LEU A 262 14.00 -1.80 -11.17
CA LEU A 262 12.61 -2.13 -10.84
C LEU A 262 11.66 -1.04 -11.33
N TRP A 263 12.02 0.23 -11.19
CA TRP A 263 11.20 1.34 -11.67
C TRP A 263 10.96 1.21 -13.18
N ALA A 264 12.03 1.08 -13.98
CA ALA A 264 11.95 0.91 -15.43
C ALA A 264 11.11 -0.31 -15.83
N ALA A 265 11.34 -1.46 -15.18
CA ALA A 265 10.55 -2.68 -15.41
C ALA A 265 9.07 -2.50 -15.06
N SER A 266 8.78 -1.79 -13.96
CA SER A 266 7.40 -1.51 -13.53
C SER A 266 6.71 -0.55 -14.49
N ALA A 267 7.37 0.54 -14.92
CA ALA A 267 6.84 1.48 -15.90
C ALA A 267 6.47 0.77 -17.21
N LYS A 268 7.39 -0.05 -17.73
CA LYS A 268 7.15 -0.89 -18.91
C LYS A 268 5.97 -1.84 -18.69
N ALA A 269 5.92 -2.51 -17.54
CA ALA A 269 4.88 -3.50 -17.24
C ALA A 269 3.48 -2.88 -17.17
N VAL A 270 3.35 -1.65 -16.68
CA VAL A 270 2.07 -0.94 -16.59
C VAL A 270 1.82 0.03 -17.74
N GLY A 271 2.72 0.11 -18.73
CA GLY A 271 2.54 0.89 -19.95
C GLY A 271 2.52 2.41 -19.73
N ILE A 272 3.42 2.93 -18.89
CA ILE A 272 3.63 4.39 -18.71
C ILE A 272 5.06 4.77 -19.11
N ALA A 273 5.26 6.05 -19.43
CA ALA A 273 6.60 6.60 -19.66
C ALA A 273 7.41 6.59 -18.34
N GLU A 274 8.75 6.50 -18.47
CA GLU A 274 9.67 6.59 -17.33
C GLU A 274 9.86 8.03 -16.84
#